data_cd610107391480cdb5eea12afe291cd7
#
_entry.id   cd610107391480cdb5eea12afe291cd7
#
_cell.length_a   1.000
_cell.length_b   1.000
_cell.length_c   1.000
_cell.angle_alpha   90.00
_cell.angle_beta   90.00
_cell.angle_gamma   90.00
#
_symmetry.space_group_name_H-M   'P 1'
#
loop_
_entity.id
_entity.type
_entity.pdbx_description
1 polymer ?
#
loop_
_entity_poly.entity_id
_entity_poly.type
_entity_poly.pdbx_seq_one_letter_code
_entity_poly.pdbx_strand_id
1 'polypeptide(L)'
;MQKYFLVLILLLLISCTVDTEKKTGPFLVIKVIDGDTLLLETEEKVRLSGINTPEMGECYYQEAKQRLTELTLGRQVYLERDLTNKDKYGRLLRYIYQEDRFINGLLVKEGYARVFEKYRNDTKRYEQLKTEEKEVLENHQGVWGCSPPFQGCLYVGSKNSKTYHDPNCKYAKKIKPENLRCYHSEEEVKELKKSTCK
;
A
#
# COMPACT_ATOMS: atom_id res chain seq x y z
N MET A 1 -17.98 -56.58 -4.58
CA MET A 1 -18.08 -55.33 -5.39
C MET A 1 -18.86 -54.22 -4.65
N GLN A 2 -19.88 -54.53 -3.86
CA GLN A 2 -20.72 -53.53 -3.17
C GLN A 2 -20.02 -52.77 -2.03
N LYS A 3 -19.00 -53.33 -1.36
CA LYS A 3 -18.25 -52.69 -0.28
C LYS A 3 -17.33 -51.53 -0.75
N TYR A 4 -16.84 -51.59 -1.96
CA TYR A 4 -15.96 -50.52 -2.49
C TYR A 4 -16.74 -49.33 -3.06
N PHE A 5 -18.00 -49.54 -3.43
CA PHE A 5 -18.88 -48.48 -3.91
C PHE A 5 -19.24 -47.47 -2.78
N LEU A 6 -19.44 -47.96 -1.54
CA LEU A 6 -19.71 -47.15 -0.34
C LEU A 6 -18.47 -46.31 0.09
N VAL A 7 -17.26 -46.84 -0.07
CA VAL A 7 -16.01 -46.09 0.26
C VAL A 7 -15.77 -44.98 -0.74
N LEU A 8 -16.10 -45.21 -2.03
CA LEU A 8 -15.95 -44.18 -3.07
C LEU A 8 -16.91 -42.98 -2.87
N ILE A 9 -18.13 -43.23 -2.38
CA ILE A 9 -19.10 -42.17 -2.06
C ILE A 9 -18.70 -41.38 -0.85
N LEU A 10 -18.06 -42.00 0.17
CA LEU A 10 -17.59 -41.31 1.36
C LEU A 10 -16.40 -40.34 1.09
N LEU A 11 -15.57 -40.64 0.07
CA LEU A 11 -14.47 -39.78 -0.34
C LEU A 11 -14.90 -38.52 -1.12
N LEU A 12 -16.12 -38.55 -1.71
CA LEU A 12 -16.69 -37.41 -2.42
C LEU A 12 -17.35 -36.36 -1.50
N LEU A 13 -17.50 -36.66 -0.22
CA LEU A 13 -18.09 -35.76 0.77
C LEU A 13 -17.06 -34.94 1.55
N ILE A 14 -15.77 -34.97 1.17
CA ILE A 14 -14.81 -33.96 1.63
C ILE A 14 -15.14 -32.68 0.86
N SER A 15 -16.29 -32.13 1.17
CA SER A 15 -16.67 -30.79 0.78
C SER A 15 -15.59 -29.87 1.37
N CYS A 16 -14.76 -29.34 0.49
CA CYS A 16 -13.87 -28.23 0.83
C CYS A 16 -14.77 -27.11 1.35
N THR A 17 -14.86 -26.96 2.65
CA THR A 17 -15.47 -25.79 3.27
C THR A 17 -14.56 -24.64 2.91
N VAL A 18 -14.85 -24.00 1.78
CA VAL A 18 -14.30 -22.69 1.45
C VAL A 18 -14.80 -21.79 2.58
N ASP A 19 -13.89 -21.41 3.46
CA ASP A 19 -14.16 -20.46 4.53
C ASP A 19 -14.51 -19.13 3.84
N THR A 20 -15.81 -18.97 3.55
CA THR A 20 -16.33 -17.74 2.93
C THR A 20 -16.30 -16.66 3.99
N GLU A 21 -15.15 -16.00 4.06
CA GLU A 21 -14.94 -14.88 4.94
C GLU A 21 -16.07 -13.85 4.80
N LYS A 22 -16.70 -13.52 5.91
CA LYS A 22 -17.88 -12.68 5.95
C LYS A 22 -17.56 -11.25 5.50
N LYS A 23 -17.87 -10.96 4.24
CA LYS A 23 -17.90 -9.59 3.71
C LYS A 23 -19.14 -8.89 4.22
N THR A 24 -19.01 -7.62 4.60
CA THR A 24 -20.12 -6.74 4.98
C THR A 24 -20.34 -5.68 3.90
N GLY A 25 -21.55 -5.21 3.74
CA GLY A 25 -21.92 -4.23 2.72
C GLY A 25 -23.21 -4.62 1.97
N PRO A 26 -23.49 -3.98 0.86
CA PRO A 26 -22.65 -2.95 0.19
C PRO A 26 -22.65 -1.59 0.90
N PHE A 27 -21.55 -0.84 0.74
CA PHE A 27 -21.40 0.55 1.20
C PHE A 27 -21.01 1.45 0.03
N LEU A 28 -21.59 2.64 -0.07
CA LEU A 28 -21.23 3.60 -1.11
C LEU A 28 -19.95 4.36 -0.71
N VAL A 29 -18.97 4.43 -1.61
CA VAL A 29 -17.77 5.25 -1.44
C VAL A 29 -18.08 6.69 -1.89
N ILE A 30 -18.06 7.65 -0.96
CA ILE A 30 -18.37 9.05 -1.24
C ILE A 30 -17.12 9.94 -1.44
N LYS A 31 -15.94 9.46 -1.01
CA LYS A 31 -14.68 10.20 -1.17
C LYS A 31 -13.48 9.27 -1.12
N VAL A 32 -12.46 9.55 -1.94
CA VAL A 32 -11.12 8.98 -1.84
C VAL A 32 -10.19 10.04 -1.25
N ILE A 33 -9.56 9.72 -0.13
CA ILE A 33 -8.70 10.65 0.62
C ILE A 33 -7.29 10.65 0.03
N ASP A 34 -6.70 9.46 -0.12
CA ASP A 34 -5.40 9.19 -0.71
C ASP A 34 -5.41 7.82 -1.43
N GLY A 35 -4.24 7.27 -1.78
CA GLY A 35 -4.15 6.03 -2.56
C GLY A 35 -4.60 4.76 -1.83
N ASP A 36 -4.80 4.81 -0.51
CA ASP A 36 -5.18 3.65 0.30
C ASP A 36 -6.20 3.96 1.40
N THR A 37 -6.83 5.14 1.35
CA THR A 37 -7.84 5.57 2.33
C THR A 37 -9.05 6.17 1.64
N LEU A 38 -10.24 5.71 2.00
CA LEU A 38 -11.51 6.20 1.48
C LEU A 38 -12.52 6.51 2.60
N LEU A 39 -13.58 7.22 2.26
CA LEU A 39 -14.71 7.58 3.13
C LEU A 39 -15.98 6.95 2.57
N LEU A 40 -16.73 6.29 3.44
CA LEU A 40 -18.03 5.70 3.13
C LEU A 40 -19.17 6.68 3.39
N GLU A 41 -20.35 6.42 2.83
CA GLU A 41 -21.59 7.15 3.11
C GLU A 41 -21.97 7.13 4.59
N THR A 42 -21.50 6.14 5.36
CA THR A 42 -21.67 6.03 6.81
C THR A 42 -20.71 6.93 7.61
N GLU A 43 -19.95 7.81 6.94
CA GLU A 43 -18.91 8.68 7.50
C GLU A 43 -17.71 7.94 8.09
N GLU A 44 -17.63 6.62 7.93
CA GLU A 44 -16.49 5.83 8.36
C GLU A 44 -15.32 5.96 7.37
N LYS A 45 -14.14 6.24 7.92
CA LYS A 45 -12.87 6.19 7.16
C LYS A 45 -12.36 4.75 7.13
N VAL A 46 -12.07 4.28 5.94
CA VAL A 46 -11.52 2.95 5.70
C VAL A 46 -10.10 3.06 5.16
N ARG A 47 -9.14 2.43 5.85
CA ARG A 47 -7.77 2.22 5.41
C ARG A 47 -7.68 0.83 4.78
N LEU A 48 -7.21 0.75 3.56
CA LEU A 48 -6.98 -0.51 2.86
C LEU A 48 -5.87 -1.29 3.57
N SER A 49 -6.22 -2.43 4.15
CA SER A 49 -5.30 -3.27 4.94
C SER A 49 -4.20 -3.90 4.09
N GLY A 50 -3.04 -4.07 4.71
CA GLY A 50 -1.92 -4.82 4.15
C GLY A 50 -1.13 -4.11 3.05
N ILE A 51 -1.55 -2.93 2.62
CA ILE A 51 -0.87 -2.17 1.56
C ILE A 51 -0.48 -0.77 2.04
N ASN A 52 0.46 -0.16 1.35
CA ASN A 52 0.87 1.23 1.55
C ASN A 52 1.10 1.90 0.20
N THR A 53 0.50 3.07 0.02
CA THR A 53 0.70 3.91 -1.15
C THR A 53 1.61 5.09 -0.82
N PRO A 54 2.21 5.75 -1.83
CA PRO A 54 2.98 6.94 -1.60
C PRO A 54 2.17 8.04 -0.90
N GLU A 55 2.83 8.79 -0.02
CA GLU A 55 2.27 9.95 0.67
C GLU A 55 2.30 11.19 -0.22
N MET A 56 1.54 12.21 0.16
CA MET A 56 1.48 13.48 -0.59
C MET A 56 2.88 14.07 -0.80
N GLY A 57 3.22 14.33 -2.05
CA GLY A 57 4.53 14.83 -2.47
C GLY A 57 5.55 13.73 -2.78
N GLU A 58 5.22 12.48 -2.57
CA GLU A 58 6.01 11.35 -3.03
C GLU A 58 5.66 10.97 -4.48
N CYS A 59 6.61 10.35 -5.16
CA CYS A 59 6.44 9.81 -6.50
C CYS A 59 5.29 8.79 -6.51
N TYR A 60 4.46 8.83 -7.53
CA TYR A 60 3.30 7.96 -7.72
C TYR A 60 2.11 8.21 -6.78
N TYR A 61 2.13 9.29 -5.97
CA TYR A 61 1.01 9.63 -5.08
C TYR A 61 -0.29 9.92 -5.85
N GLN A 62 -0.21 10.75 -6.88
CA GLN A 62 -1.38 11.16 -7.65
C GLN A 62 -1.97 9.97 -8.42
N GLU A 63 -1.11 9.15 -9.01
CA GLU A 63 -1.47 7.98 -9.79
C GLU A 63 -2.18 6.94 -8.90
N ALA A 64 -1.64 6.66 -7.71
CA ALA A 64 -2.25 5.74 -6.75
C ALA A 64 -3.63 6.23 -6.29
N LYS A 65 -3.74 7.53 -5.95
CA LYS A 65 -5.01 8.14 -5.55
C LYS A 65 -6.02 8.14 -6.69
N GLN A 66 -5.62 8.49 -7.90
CA GLN A 66 -6.47 8.47 -9.08
C GLN A 66 -6.97 7.05 -9.34
N ARG A 67 -6.09 6.05 -9.26
CA ARG A 67 -6.47 4.66 -9.50
C ARG A 67 -7.49 4.15 -8.50
N LEU A 68 -7.31 4.41 -7.20
CA LEU A 68 -8.32 4.05 -6.19
C LEU A 68 -9.65 4.78 -6.45
N THR A 69 -9.58 6.04 -6.89
CA THR A 69 -10.78 6.83 -7.26
C THR A 69 -11.54 6.19 -8.41
N GLU A 70 -10.87 5.80 -9.49
CA GLU A 70 -11.48 5.12 -10.65
C GLU A 70 -12.13 3.78 -10.27
N LEU A 71 -11.53 3.08 -9.32
CA LEU A 71 -12.02 1.77 -8.89
C LEU A 71 -13.21 1.85 -7.93
N THR A 72 -13.31 2.93 -7.12
CA THR A 72 -14.22 2.91 -5.98
C THR A 72 -15.16 4.11 -5.85
N LEU A 73 -14.79 5.30 -6.29
CA LEU A 73 -15.61 6.50 -6.07
C LEU A 73 -16.98 6.39 -6.74
N GLY A 74 -18.04 6.66 -5.97
CA GLY A 74 -19.43 6.56 -6.41
C GLY A 74 -19.90 5.12 -6.65
N ARG A 75 -19.14 4.12 -6.22
CA ARG A 75 -19.48 2.70 -6.36
C ARG A 75 -19.77 2.07 -5.00
N GLN A 76 -20.56 1.00 -5.05
CA GLN A 76 -20.80 0.14 -3.90
C GLN A 76 -19.64 -0.84 -3.73
N VAL A 77 -19.15 -0.98 -2.48
CA VAL A 77 -18.08 -1.88 -2.12
C VAL A 77 -18.47 -2.78 -0.96
N TYR A 78 -17.86 -3.95 -0.91
CA TYR A 78 -17.95 -4.87 0.22
C TYR A 78 -16.65 -4.85 1.01
N LEU A 79 -16.76 -4.99 2.32
CA LEU A 79 -15.65 -4.87 3.25
C LEU A 79 -15.42 -6.20 3.97
N GLU A 80 -14.19 -6.68 3.94
CA GLU A 80 -13.73 -7.78 4.78
C GLU A 80 -12.82 -7.23 5.86
N ARG A 81 -13.06 -7.62 7.11
CA ARG A 81 -12.28 -7.19 8.25
C ARG A 81 -10.91 -7.87 8.27
N ASP A 82 -9.85 -7.11 8.56
CA ASP A 82 -8.53 -7.64 8.88
C ASP A 82 -8.46 -8.16 10.33
N LEU A 83 -7.34 -8.76 10.74
CA LEU A 83 -7.12 -9.24 12.11
C LEU A 83 -7.34 -8.11 13.12
N THR A 84 -6.77 -6.96 12.89
CA THR A 84 -7.03 -5.72 13.65
C THR A 84 -8.20 -4.95 13.04
N ASN A 85 -9.14 -4.51 13.89
CA ASN A 85 -10.36 -3.83 13.41
C ASN A 85 -10.15 -2.37 13.02
N LYS A 86 -9.42 -1.62 13.84
CA LYS A 86 -9.15 -0.18 13.66
C LYS A 86 -7.69 0.12 13.94
N ASP A 87 -7.16 1.11 13.25
CA ASP A 87 -5.85 1.65 13.57
C ASP A 87 -5.91 2.69 14.72
N LYS A 88 -4.74 3.21 15.09
CA LYS A 88 -4.61 4.22 16.16
C LYS A 88 -5.30 5.56 15.88
N TYR A 89 -5.71 5.79 14.63
CA TYR A 89 -6.45 6.99 14.20
C TYR A 89 -7.97 6.73 14.10
N GLY A 90 -8.43 5.53 14.46
CA GLY A 90 -9.84 5.15 14.42
C GLY A 90 -10.35 4.72 13.04
N ARG A 91 -9.48 4.64 12.00
CA ARG A 91 -9.87 4.16 10.68
C ARG A 91 -10.13 2.65 10.71
N LEU A 92 -11.16 2.19 10.01
CA LEU A 92 -11.43 0.77 9.82
C LEU A 92 -10.34 0.15 8.94
N LEU A 93 -9.73 -0.96 9.36
CA LEU A 93 -8.79 -1.73 8.58
C LEU A 93 -9.55 -2.80 7.78
N ARG A 94 -9.59 -2.67 6.45
CA ARG A 94 -10.42 -3.52 5.57
C ARG A 94 -9.71 -3.92 4.30
N TYR A 95 -10.10 -5.10 3.83
CA TYR A 95 -9.96 -5.49 2.44
C TYR A 95 -11.22 -5.09 1.70
N ILE A 96 -11.04 -4.44 0.55
CA ILE A 96 -12.13 -3.85 -0.24
C ILE A 96 -12.39 -4.74 -1.45
N TYR A 97 -13.67 -4.99 -1.69
CA TYR A 97 -14.15 -5.70 -2.89
C TYR A 97 -15.17 -4.83 -3.61
N GLN A 98 -14.98 -4.69 -4.90
CA GLN A 98 -15.96 -4.10 -5.80
C GLN A 98 -16.38 -5.19 -6.78
N GLU A 99 -17.62 -5.68 -6.64
CA GLU A 99 -18.02 -6.96 -7.23
C GLU A 99 -17.10 -8.07 -6.73
N ASP A 100 -16.47 -8.84 -7.66
CA ASP A 100 -15.52 -9.90 -7.33
C ASP A 100 -14.06 -9.44 -7.32
N ARG A 101 -13.81 -8.15 -7.57
CA ARG A 101 -12.45 -7.60 -7.64
C ARG A 101 -11.91 -7.26 -6.26
N PHE A 102 -10.81 -7.87 -5.89
CA PHE A 102 -10.06 -7.58 -4.68
C PHE A 102 -9.20 -6.33 -4.89
N ILE A 103 -9.68 -5.16 -4.44
CA ILE A 103 -9.09 -3.85 -4.76
C ILE A 103 -7.69 -3.68 -4.17
N ASN A 104 -7.45 -4.13 -2.91
CA ASN A 104 -6.12 -4.04 -2.30
C ASN A 104 -5.07 -4.79 -3.14
N GLY A 105 -5.37 -6.03 -3.55
CA GLY A 105 -4.48 -6.83 -4.40
C GLY A 105 -4.30 -6.23 -5.78
N LEU A 106 -5.37 -5.69 -6.36
CA LEU A 106 -5.31 -5.05 -7.68
C LEU A 106 -4.37 -3.83 -7.69
N LEU A 107 -4.43 -2.98 -6.65
CA LEU A 107 -3.51 -1.83 -6.52
C LEU A 107 -2.05 -2.28 -6.40
N VAL A 108 -1.78 -3.38 -5.70
CA VAL A 108 -0.44 -3.96 -5.59
C VAL A 108 0.01 -4.51 -6.93
N LYS A 109 -0.82 -5.35 -7.57
CA LYS A 109 -0.55 -5.99 -8.85
C LYS A 109 -0.29 -5.01 -9.99
N GLU A 110 -0.96 -3.86 -9.96
CA GLU A 110 -0.79 -2.79 -10.95
C GLU A 110 0.35 -1.82 -10.58
N GLY A 111 1.03 -2.01 -9.44
CA GLY A 111 2.16 -1.18 -9.01
C GLY A 111 1.80 0.18 -8.42
N TYR A 112 0.55 0.37 -7.94
CA TYR A 112 0.14 1.61 -7.26
C TYR A 112 0.38 1.57 -5.75
N ALA A 113 0.56 0.38 -5.18
CA ALA A 113 0.82 0.17 -3.76
C ALA A 113 1.94 -0.84 -3.54
N ARG A 114 2.58 -0.77 -2.38
CA ARG A 114 3.51 -1.78 -1.86
C ARG A 114 2.83 -2.57 -0.76
N VAL A 115 3.23 -3.81 -0.57
CA VAL A 115 2.83 -4.57 0.62
C VAL A 115 3.43 -3.93 1.86
N PHE A 116 2.63 -3.79 2.93
CA PHE A 116 3.05 -3.08 4.14
C PHE A 116 3.74 -4.03 5.12
N GLU A 117 5.04 -4.25 4.95
CA GLU A 117 5.89 -5.19 5.69
C GLU A 117 5.82 -5.03 7.22
N LYS A 118 5.67 -3.80 7.70
CA LYS A 118 5.67 -3.51 9.15
C LYS A 118 4.60 -4.26 9.92
N TYR A 119 3.47 -4.59 9.29
CA TYR A 119 2.33 -5.26 9.91
C TYR A 119 2.09 -6.66 9.34
N ARG A 120 3.15 -7.31 8.86
CA ARG A 120 3.09 -8.64 8.26
C ARG A 120 2.27 -9.63 9.10
N ASN A 121 2.53 -9.69 10.41
CA ASN A 121 1.89 -10.65 11.32
C ASN A 121 0.44 -10.29 11.67
N ASP A 122 0.04 -9.03 11.42
CA ASP A 122 -1.30 -8.51 11.68
C ASP A 122 -2.13 -8.37 10.39
N THR A 123 -1.60 -8.85 9.26
CA THR A 123 -2.21 -8.77 7.93
C THR A 123 -2.64 -10.16 7.47
N LYS A 124 -3.93 -10.42 7.49
CA LYS A 124 -4.52 -11.73 7.16
C LYS A 124 -4.20 -12.20 5.75
N ARG A 125 -4.18 -11.28 4.76
CA ARG A 125 -3.94 -11.57 3.34
C ARG A 125 -2.52 -11.27 2.89
N TYR A 126 -1.56 -11.28 3.83
CA TYR A 126 -0.18 -10.90 3.54
C TYR A 126 0.43 -11.71 2.40
N GLU A 127 0.36 -13.05 2.45
CA GLU A 127 0.99 -13.92 1.43
C GLU A 127 0.30 -13.76 0.05
N GLN A 128 -1.02 -13.52 0.03
CA GLN A 128 -1.73 -13.21 -1.21
C GLN A 128 -1.22 -11.89 -1.82
N LEU A 129 -1.10 -10.83 -1.01
CA LEU A 129 -0.60 -9.53 -1.46
C LEU A 129 0.86 -9.62 -1.93
N LYS A 130 1.71 -10.40 -1.25
CA LYS A 130 3.11 -10.64 -1.67
C LYS A 130 3.19 -11.35 -3.02
N THR A 131 2.28 -12.27 -3.30
CA THR A 131 2.18 -12.93 -4.60
C THR A 131 1.83 -11.94 -5.71
N GLU A 132 0.89 -11.02 -5.45
CA GLU A 132 0.51 -9.95 -6.41
C GLU A 132 1.66 -8.93 -6.61
N GLU A 133 2.49 -8.69 -5.61
CA GLU A 133 3.60 -7.73 -5.66
C GLU A 133 4.78 -8.19 -6.53
N LYS A 134 4.99 -9.49 -6.65
CA LYS A 134 6.21 -10.08 -7.18
C LYS A 134 6.59 -9.57 -8.57
N GLU A 135 5.65 -9.63 -9.50
CA GLU A 135 5.90 -9.26 -10.91
C GLU A 135 6.24 -7.76 -11.07
N VAL A 136 5.48 -6.89 -10.42
CA VAL A 136 5.68 -5.44 -10.52
C VAL A 136 6.97 -4.98 -9.83
N LEU A 137 7.37 -5.69 -8.76
CA LEU A 137 8.64 -5.47 -8.07
C LEU A 137 9.82 -5.85 -8.99
N GLU A 138 9.79 -7.04 -9.60
CA GLU A 138 10.84 -7.54 -10.50
C GLU A 138 11.01 -6.65 -11.74
N ASN A 139 9.90 -6.12 -12.27
CA ASN A 139 9.87 -5.24 -13.44
C ASN A 139 10.04 -3.75 -13.13
N HIS A 140 10.24 -3.38 -11.87
CA HIS A 140 10.34 -1.98 -11.42
C HIS A 140 9.17 -1.09 -11.89
N GLN A 141 7.95 -1.62 -11.91
CA GLN A 141 6.77 -0.89 -12.36
C GLN A 141 6.15 -0.02 -11.25
N GLY A 142 5.47 1.05 -11.66
CA GLY A 142 4.73 1.91 -10.75
C GLY A 142 5.59 2.47 -9.62
N VAL A 143 5.15 2.30 -8.38
CA VAL A 143 5.88 2.75 -7.18
C VAL A 143 7.28 2.17 -7.04
N TRP A 144 7.57 1.04 -7.72
CA TRP A 144 8.88 0.39 -7.74
C TRP A 144 9.82 1.00 -8.78
N GLY A 145 9.28 1.65 -9.81
CA GLY A 145 10.03 2.44 -10.79
C GLY A 145 10.35 3.86 -10.29
N CYS A 146 9.73 4.27 -9.17
CA CYS A 146 10.08 5.53 -8.53
C CYS A 146 11.51 5.47 -8.03
N SER A 147 12.39 6.12 -8.75
CA SER A 147 13.71 6.42 -8.20
C SER A 147 13.52 7.19 -6.89
N PRO A 148 14.22 6.84 -5.81
CA PRO A 148 14.27 7.71 -4.65
C PRO A 148 14.62 9.12 -5.15
N PRO A 149 14.01 10.18 -4.63
CA PRO A 149 14.28 11.54 -5.08
C PRO A 149 15.77 11.93 -4.96
N PHE A 150 16.57 11.03 -4.41
CA PHE A 150 17.98 11.18 -4.13
C PHE A 150 18.87 10.18 -4.89
N GLN A 151 18.32 9.47 -5.90
CA GLN A 151 19.12 8.50 -6.65
C GLN A 151 20.28 9.23 -7.35
N GLY A 152 21.50 8.78 -7.09
CA GLY A 152 22.73 9.41 -7.60
C GLY A 152 23.25 10.58 -6.75
N CYS A 153 22.52 11.02 -5.70
CA CYS A 153 23.03 12.00 -4.76
C CYS A 153 23.91 11.32 -3.70
N LEU A 154 25.11 11.85 -3.46
CA LEU A 154 25.94 11.46 -2.32
C LEU A 154 25.39 12.09 -1.04
N TYR A 155 24.93 13.34 -1.15
CA TYR A 155 24.24 14.07 -0.08
C TYR A 155 23.07 14.87 -0.65
N VAL A 156 22.12 15.24 0.23
CA VAL A 156 20.96 16.05 -0.13
C VAL A 156 20.76 17.20 0.86
N GLY A 157 20.24 18.30 0.38
CA GLY A 157 19.92 19.47 1.21
C GLY A 157 18.72 20.23 0.66
N SER A 158 18.26 21.23 1.41
CA SER A 158 17.28 22.17 0.93
C SER A 158 17.96 23.42 0.36
N LYS A 159 17.46 23.96 -0.74
CA LYS A 159 17.92 25.24 -1.32
C LYS A 159 17.95 26.39 -0.30
N ASN A 160 17.07 26.30 0.70
CA ASN A 160 16.89 27.33 1.74
C ASN A 160 17.61 26.99 3.05
N SER A 161 18.49 26.00 3.08
CA SER A 161 19.18 25.53 4.28
C SER A 161 20.69 25.39 4.04
N LYS A 162 21.46 25.68 5.07
CA LYS A 162 22.91 25.38 5.09
C LYS A 162 23.21 24.00 5.69
N THR A 163 22.21 23.12 5.76
CA THR A 163 22.34 21.77 6.31
C THR A 163 22.17 20.74 5.19
N TYR A 164 23.07 19.76 5.16
CA TYR A 164 22.95 18.60 4.28
C TYR A 164 22.70 17.32 5.07
N HIS A 165 22.16 16.33 4.40
CA HIS A 165 21.74 15.05 4.95
C HIS A 165 22.30 13.91 4.11
N ASP A 166 22.47 12.75 4.75
CA ASP A 166 22.53 11.48 4.03
C ASP A 166 21.19 11.26 3.31
N PRO A 167 21.17 10.72 2.08
CA PRO A 167 19.93 10.46 1.32
C PRO A 167 18.91 9.60 2.07
N ASN A 168 19.37 8.67 2.92
CA ASN A 168 18.49 7.81 3.70
C ASN A 168 17.96 8.46 4.99
N CYS A 169 18.39 9.67 5.29
CA CYS A 169 18.00 10.41 6.48
C CYS A 169 16.51 10.75 6.48
N LYS A 170 15.83 10.51 7.62
CA LYS A 170 14.41 10.86 7.79
C LYS A 170 14.08 12.34 7.53
N TYR A 171 15.07 13.23 7.74
CA TYR A 171 14.89 14.66 7.48
C TYR A 171 15.10 15.01 6.01
N ALA A 172 15.93 14.26 5.28
CA ALA A 172 16.08 14.38 3.83
C ALA A 172 14.74 14.14 3.14
N LYS A 173 14.03 13.09 3.55
CA LYS A 173 12.70 12.71 3.02
C LYS A 173 11.60 13.75 3.24
N LYS A 174 11.83 14.75 4.12
CA LYS A 174 10.90 15.86 4.39
C LYS A 174 11.17 17.10 3.52
N ILE A 175 12.25 17.10 2.76
CA ILE A 175 12.57 18.22 1.86
C ILE A 175 11.59 18.15 0.67
N LYS A 176 10.85 19.22 0.45
CA LYS A 176 9.94 19.33 -0.68
C LYS A 176 10.73 19.24 -1.99
N PRO A 177 10.23 18.51 -3.02
CA PRO A 177 10.94 18.31 -4.29
C PRO A 177 11.44 19.61 -4.93
N GLU A 178 10.63 20.67 -4.91
CA GLU A 178 10.99 21.98 -5.47
C GLU A 178 12.15 22.67 -4.75
N ASN A 179 12.41 22.30 -3.48
CA ASN A 179 13.48 22.83 -2.64
C ASN A 179 14.69 21.89 -2.56
N LEU A 180 14.60 20.71 -3.17
CA LEU A 180 15.66 19.72 -3.09
C LEU A 180 16.91 20.17 -3.82
N ARG A 181 18.07 19.95 -3.21
CA ARG A 181 19.39 20.08 -3.80
C ARG A 181 20.16 18.77 -3.63
N CYS A 182 20.62 18.22 -4.73
CA CYS A 182 21.46 17.03 -4.79
C CYS A 182 22.93 17.45 -4.84
N TYR A 183 23.78 16.76 -4.10
CA TYR A 183 25.23 16.95 -4.09
C TYR A 183 25.90 15.62 -4.44
N HIS A 184 26.94 15.69 -5.28
CA HIS A 184 27.60 14.52 -5.85
C HIS A 184 29.02 14.30 -5.31
N SER A 185 29.51 15.22 -4.44
CA SER A 185 30.82 15.13 -3.82
C SER A 185 30.83 15.72 -2.40
N GLU A 186 31.86 15.35 -1.62
CA GLU A 186 32.11 15.95 -0.30
C GLU A 186 32.50 17.43 -0.42
N GLU A 187 33.17 17.79 -1.50
CA GLU A 187 33.62 19.16 -1.76
C GLU A 187 32.43 20.12 -1.89
N GLU A 188 31.32 19.67 -2.48
CA GLU A 188 30.10 20.49 -2.63
C GLU A 188 29.41 20.80 -1.29
N VAL A 189 29.66 20.00 -0.25
CA VAL A 189 29.01 20.13 1.07
C VAL A 189 29.98 20.58 2.17
N LYS A 190 31.27 20.82 1.87
CA LYS A 190 32.28 21.12 2.87
C LYS A 190 31.97 22.36 3.74
N GLU A 191 31.24 23.33 3.17
CA GLU A 191 30.83 24.55 3.85
C GLU A 191 29.44 24.44 4.51
N LEU A 192 28.80 23.29 4.35
CA LEU A 192 27.46 23.02 4.89
C LEU A 192 27.58 22.23 6.19
N LYS A 193 26.59 22.39 7.07
CA LYS A 193 26.51 21.63 8.31
C LYS A 193 25.91 20.27 8.06
N LYS A 194 26.61 19.20 8.49
CA LYS A 194 26.05 17.83 8.45
C LYS A 194 24.88 17.69 9.43
N SER A 195 23.78 17.15 8.98
CA SER A 195 22.63 16.82 9.84
C SER A 195 22.96 15.62 10.73
N THR A 196 22.59 15.71 12.01
CA THR A 196 22.61 14.56 12.92
C THR A 196 21.37 13.71 12.68
N CYS A 197 21.44 12.79 11.72
CA CYS A 197 20.41 11.79 11.55
C CYS A 197 20.61 10.67 12.58
N LYS A 198 19.77 10.69 13.61
CA LYS A 198 19.61 9.56 14.54
C LYS A 198 18.33 8.78 14.18
#